data_d06395c672b36a5fef56f4b5314e2f49
#
_entry.id   d06395c672b36a5fef56f4b5314e2f49
#
_cell.length_a   1.000
_cell.length_b   1.000
_cell.length_c   1.000
_cell.angle_alpha   90.00
_cell.angle_beta   90.00
_cell.angle_gamma   90.00
#
_symmetry.space_group_name_H-M   'P 1'
#
loop_
_entity.id
_entity.type
_entity.pdbx_description
1 polymer ?
#
loop_
_entity_poly.entity_id
_entity_poly.type
_entity_poly.pdbx_seq_one_letter_code
_entity_poly.pdbx_strand_id
1 'polypeptide(L)'
;MGIQQLQQQLELFRLACADRPFWLFAAVLLVFLCLLTLIRGRTRDDAGPREGSAMSAATVAAVLTIATYVAIVLWYLWQEPYYDYAEPTIAAVGWLFELGRPIYHGVDAAERYSHVYGPLAFIIPGSVLAVAGPSILTSKIAGVAAGLLGLGLVYRLARSATGRRRALLLTGLFAMAGLMYRNLSFWLRPDSFLLLFTSCALLAATRQRKWLAAIGVGVGAGVLVNLKITGLFYALPAFGLLMARFGVPSVATAAVTAMLTALLPFAAFDNVSLVHYLQWIRMSAGNGLWLTTLRQNTEWALFLLVPLAPTLLVSPPPSLPRSGRRWLYGTFLLGLAGVVVSASKPGAAPYHLMPFWPIVIYAMALHVDAVEVSLRSDRFYRAGRLAFPIVIFSIAFVQQVYFLSTMKKMDGVEGKADLEQFVRANPRRSIGMGYAHQDERLTWVRPVLVFRTGQYLIDAPAVQEYQMSGLDFPARTEEAVRRCA
;
A
#
# COMPACT_ATOMS: atom_id res chain seq x y z
N MET A 1 -13.43 -10.21 -33.05
CA MET A 1 -12.27 -10.37 -32.14
C MET A 1 -12.73 -11.23 -30.97
N GLY A 2 -12.17 -12.45 -30.80
CA GLY A 2 -12.61 -13.39 -29.77
C GLY A 2 -12.19 -12.91 -28.38
N ILE A 3 -12.92 -13.32 -27.33
CA ILE A 3 -12.66 -12.94 -25.93
C ILE A 3 -11.19 -13.23 -25.54
N GLN A 4 -10.62 -14.32 -26.03
CA GLN A 4 -9.20 -14.66 -25.80
C GLN A 4 -8.21 -13.66 -26.42
N GLN A 5 -8.49 -13.16 -27.63
CA GLN A 5 -7.67 -12.12 -28.26
C GLN A 5 -7.73 -10.80 -27.49
N LEU A 6 -8.93 -10.43 -27.02
CA LEU A 6 -9.09 -9.24 -26.20
C LEU A 6 -8.33 -9.38 -24.86
N GLN A 7 -8.40 -10.55 -24.23
CA GLN A 7 -7.65 -10.83 -22.99
C GLN A 7 -6.15 -10.76 -23.19
N GLN A 8 -5.64 -11.31 -24.29
CA GLN A 8 -4.22 -11.26 -24.63
C GLN A 8 -3.76 -9.81 -24.90
N GLN A 9 -4.55 -9.01 -25.61
CA GLN A 9 -4.24 -7.60 -25.86
C GLN A 9 -4.28 -6.77 -24.56
N LEU A 10 -5.23 -7.04 -23.66
CA LEU A 10 -5.30 -6.40 -22.35
C LEU A 10 -4.12 -6.80 -21.46
N GLU A 11 -3.63 -8.02 -21.57
CA GLU A 11 -2.47 -8.49 -20.82
C GLU A 11 -1.15 -7.86 -21.34
N LEU A 12 -0.99 -7.77 -22.65
CA LEU A 12 0.13 -7.05 -23.27
C LEU A 12 0.10 -5.56 -22.93
N PHE A 13 -1.07 -4.93 -22.97
CA PHE A 13 -1.24 -3.54 -22.55
C PHE A 13 -0.91 -3.35 -21.08
N ARG A 14 -1.32 -4.27 -20.19
CA ARG A 14 -0.96 -4.24 -18.79
C ARG A 14 0.54 -4.34 -18.55
N LEU A 15 1.20 -5.32 -19.18
CA LEU A 15 2.65 -5.50 -19.04
C LEU A 15 3.38 -4.23 -19.50
N ALA A 16 2.97 -3.67 -20.66
CA ALA A 16 3.51 -2.40 -21.14
C ALA A 16 3.28 -1.24 -20.16
N CYS A 17 2.12 -1.21 -19.48
CA CYS A 17 1.79 -0.19 -18.49
C CYS A 17 2.51 -0.38 -17.15
N ALA A 18 2.70 -1.62 -16.70
CA ALA A 18 3.40 -1.94 -15.46
C ALA A 18 4.90 -1.67 -15.56
N ASP A 19 5.49 -1.96 -16.72
CA ASP A 19 6.92 -1.77 -16.95
C ASP A 19 7.28 -0.34 -17.37
N ARG A 20 6.30 0.44 -17.86
CA ARG A 20 6.53 1.79 -18.37
C ARG A 20 5.38 2.75 -18.01
N PRO A 21 5.20 3.13 -16.76
CA PRO A 21 4.12 4.01 -16.31
C PRO A 21 4.16 5.39 -16.99
N PHE A 22 5.35 5.86 -17.37
CA PHE A 22 5.53 7.11 -18.12
C PHE A 22 4.81 7.08 -19.49
N TRP A 23 4.86 5.97 -20.22
CA TRP A 23 4.17 5.83 -21.50
C TRP A 23 2.66 5.72 -21.35
N LEU A 24 2.20 5.05 -20.30
CA LEU A 24 0.78 5.06 -19.94
C LEU A 24 0.30 6.46 -19.63
N PHE A 25 1.08 7.20 -18.83
CA PHE A 25 0.79 8.59 -18.53
C PHE A 25 0.80 9.46 -19.79
N ALA A 26 1.80 9.34 -20.66
CA ALA A 26 1.88 10.06 -21.92
C ALA A 26 0.68 9.71 -22.83
N ALA A 27 0.28 8.44 -22.91
CA ALA A 27 -0.89 8.00 -23.65
C ALA A 27 -2.19 8.57 -23.07
N VAL A 28 -2.36 8.56 -21.74
CA VAL A 28 -3.51 9.15 -21.03
C VAL A 28 -3.56 10.66 -21.26
N LEU A 29 -2.40 11.33 -21.15
CA LEU A 29 -2.29 12.76 -21.42
C LEU A 29 -2.62 13.07 -22.89
N LEU A 30 -2.12 12.27 -23.83
CA LEU A 30 -2.42 12.42 -25.25
C LEU A 30 -3.91 12.22 -25.55
N VAL A 31 -4.53 11.16 -25.01
CA VAL A 31 -5.96 10.91 -25.13
C VAL A 31 -6.75 12.07 -24.48
N PHE A 32 -6.31 12.55 -23.34
CA PHE A 32 -6.88 13.73 -22.68
C PHE A 32 -6.80 14.98 -23.56
N LEU A 33 -5.64 15.27 -24.14
CA LEU A 33 -5.45 16.40 -25.06
C LEU A 33 -6.27 16.23 -26.34
N CYS A 34 -6.37 15.01 -26.89
CA CYS A 34 -7.23 14.71 -28.04
C CYS A 34 -8.71 14.92 -27.72
N LEU A 35 -9.17 14.45 -26.57
CA LEU A 35 -10.55 14.68 -26.11
C LEU A 35 -10.81 16.18 -25.87
N LEU A 36 -9.85 16.93 -25.33
CA LEU A 36 -9.92 18.38 -25.19
C LEU A 36 -10.11 19.07 -26.54
N THR A 37 -9.34 18.65 -27.58
CA THR A 37 -9.44 19.23 -28.93
C THR A 37 -10.76 18.88 -29.60
N LEU A 38 -11.27 17.65 -29.45
CA LEU A 38 -12.56 17.23 -30.01
C LEU A 38 -13.75 17.96 -29.34
N ILE A 39 -13.68 18.16 -28.02
CA ILE A 39 -14.70 18.91 -27.28
C ILE A 39 -14.66 20.39 -27.64
N ARG A 40 -13.47 20.96 -27.93
CA ARG A 40 -13.30 22.35 -28.39
C ARG A 40 -14.06 22.67 -29.67
N GLY A 41 -14.13 21.70 -30.59
CA GLY A 41 -14.90 21.87 -31.85
C GLY A 41 -16.41 21.96 -31.64
N ARG A 42 -16.94 21.36 -30.56
CA ARG A 42 -18.39 21.24 -30.29
C ARG A 42 -18.97 22.30 -29.33
N THR A 43 -18.14 23.02 -28.56
CA THR A 43 -18.64 23.88 -27.47
C THR A 43 -18.84 25.34 -27.88
N ARG A 44 -18.93 25.64 -29.19
CA ARG A 44 -18.97 27.04 -29.65
C ARG A 44 -20.27 27.79 -29.29
N ASP A 45 -21.37 27.08 -28.97
CA ASP A 45 -22.68 27.75 -28.89
C ASP A 45 -23.58 27.51 -27.66
N ASP A 46 -23.26 26.63 -26.67
CA ASP A 46 -24.24 26.31 -25.61
C ASP A 46 -23.62 26.14 -24.20
N ALA A 47 -23.56 27.21 -23.42
CA ALA A 47 -22.92 27.22 -22.11
C ALA A 47 -23.88 27.42 -20.92
N GLY A 48 -24.96 26.61 -20.78
CA GLY A 48 -25.85 26.80 -19.62
C GLY A 48 -26.17 25.57 -18.76
N PRO A 49 -26.99 24.61 -19.21
CA PRO A 49 -27.50 23.53 -18.30
C PRO A 49 -26.60 22.32 -18.14
N ARG A 50 -25.58 22.14 -19.00
CA ARG A 50 -24.76 20.91 -19.10
C ARG A 50 -23.72 20.74 -17.97
N GLU A 51 -23.35 21.78 -17.24
CA GLU A 51 -22.34 21.67 -16.16
C GLU A 51 -22.84 20.82 -14.97
N GLY A 52 -24.12 20.91 -14.63
CA GLY A 52 -24.72 20.13 -13.55
C GLY A 52 -24.77 18.62 -13.84
N SER A 53 -25.05 18.25 -15.09
CA SER A 53 -25.16 16.84 -15.52
C SER A 53 -23.80 16.14 -15.55
N ALA A 54 -22.78 16.80 -16.07
CA ALA A 54 -21.44 16.22 -16.16
C ALA A 54 -20.76 16.03 -14.78
N MET A 55 -20.94 16.99 -13.87
CA MET A 55 -20.48 16.83 -12.50
C MET A 55 -21.27 15.72 -11.77
N SER A 56 -22.54 15.50 -12.10
CA SER A 56 -23.32 14.40 -11.56
C SER A 56 -22.81 13.07 -12.09
N ALA A 57 -22.50 12.96 -13.38
CA ALA A 57 -21.91 11.76 -13.99
C ALA A 57 -20.55 11.41 -13.35
N ALA A 58 -19.65 12.39 -13.15
CA ALA A 58 -18.38 12.18 -12.47
C ALA A 58 -18.56 11.69 -11.02
N THR A 59 -19.55 12.22 -10.30
CA THR A 59 -19.87 11.77 -8.94
C THR A 59 -20.38 10.35 -8.92
N VAL A 60 -21.26 9.98 -9.85
CA VAL A 60 -21.76 8.61 -10.02
C VAL A 60 -20.60 7.66 -10.33
N ALA A 61 -19.72 8.02 -11.27
CA ALA A 61 -18.53 7.23 -11.60
C ALA A 61 -17.61 7.02 -10.38
N ALA A 62 -17.39 8.07 -9.56
CA ALA A 62 -16.61 7.96 -8.34
C ALA A 62 -17.26 6.99 -7.33
N VAL A 63 -18.57 7.09 -7.12
CA VAL A 63 -19.31 6.19 -6.23
C VAL A 63 -19.25 4.75 -6.74
N LEU A 64 -19.42 4.52 -8.03
CA LEU A 64 -19.27 3.19 -8.65
C LEU A 64 -17.85 2.63 -8.47
N THR A 65 -16.83 3.47 -8.64
CA THR A 65 -15.43 3.06 -8.42
C THR A 65 -15.18 2.66 -6.96
N ILE A 66 -15.68 3.45 -6.01
CA ILE A 66 -15.59 3.13 -4.58
C ILE A 66 -16.34 1.84 -4.28
N ALA A 67 -17.57 1.68 -4.80
CA ALA A 67 -18.36 0.47 -4.58
C ALA A 67 -17.68 -0.78 -5.14
N THR A 68 -17.08 -0.66 -6.33
CA THR A 68 -16.34 -1.77 -6.95
C THR A 68 -15.06 -2.10 -6.15
N TYR A 69 -14.34 -1.09 -5.66
CA TYR A 69 -13.20 -1.31 -4.76
C TYR A 69 -13.64 -2.10 -3.52
N VAL A 70 -14.72 -1.67 -2.85
CA VAL A 70 -15.25 -2.36 -1.67
C VAL A 70 -15.67 -3.80 -2.02
N ALA A 71 -16.34 -4.00 -3.14
CA ALA A 71 -16.74 -5.33 -3.60
C ALA A 71 -15.53 -6.25 -3.83
N ILE A 72 -14.46 -5.73 -4.44
CA ILE A 72 -13.20 -6.47 -4.65
C ILE A 72 -12.54 -6.81 -3.31
N VAL A 73 -12.49 -5.87 -2.36
CA VAL A 73 -11.94 -6.10 -1.02
C VAL A 73 -12.70 -7.21 -0.29
N LEU A 74 -14.02 -7.18 -0.33
CA LEU A 74 -14.85 -8.20 0.30
C LEU A 74 -14.72 -9.55 -0.44
N TRP A 75 -14.66 -9.52 -1.77
CA TRP A 75 -14.46 -10.74 -2.54
C TRP A 75 -13.11 -11.38 -2.23
N TYR A 76 -12.00 -10.61 -2.17
CA TYR A 76 -10.69 -11.11 -1.74
C TYR A 76 -10.75 -11.79 -0.36
N LEU A 77 -11.53 -11.26 0.58
CA LEU A 77 -11.67 -11.84 1.91
C LEU A 77 -12.22 -13.28 1.86
N TRP A 78 -13.18 -13.53 0.97
CA TRP A 78 -13.86 -14.83 0.84
C TRP A 78 -13.09 -15.85 -0.01
N GLN A 79 -12.06 -15.42 -0.75
CA GLN A 79 -11.24 -16.37 -1.53
C GLN A 79 -10.36 -17.21 -0.62
N GLU A 80 -10.21 -18.49 -0.95
CA GLU A 80 -9.32 -19.39 -0.19
C GLU A 80 -7.82 -19.08 -0.36
N PRO A 81 -7.29 -18.86 -1.60
CA PRO A 81 -5.85 -18.63 -1.77
C PRO A 81 -5.43 -17.24 -1.30
N TYR A 82 -4.15 -17.12 -0.94
CA TYR A 82 -3.46 -15.83 -0.92
C TYR A 82 -3.11 -15.41 -2.34
N TYR A 83 -2.85 -14.12 -2.53
CA TYR A 83 -2.56 -13.56 -3.85
C TYR A 83 -1.13 -13.00 -3.97
N ASP A 84 -0.37 -13.07 -2.89
CA ASP A 84 1.02 -12.64 -2.83
C ASP A 84 1.84 -13.56 -1.94
N TYR A 85 3.11 -13.77 -2.28
CA TYR A 85 4.01 -14.67 -1.59
C TYR A 85 4.34 -14.27 -0.14
N ALA A 86 4.18 -12.97 0.20
CA ALA A 86 4.47 -12.45 1.54
C ALA A 86 3.28 -12.60 2.51
N GLU A 87 2.04 -12.69 2.01
CA GLU A 87 0.85 -12.85 2.87
C GLU A 87 0.92 -14.12 3.72
N PRO A 88 1.28 -15.29 3.15
CA PRO A 88 1.44 -16.52 3.93
C PRO A 88 2.48 -16.39 5.04
N THR A 89 3.60 -15.71 4.79
CA THR A 89 4.64 -15.48 5.80
C THR A 89 4.09 -14.66 6.96
N ILE A 90 3.35 -13.58 6.67
CA ILE A 90 2.79 -12.71 7.69
C ILE A 90 1.76 -13.45 8.54
N ALA A 91 0.91 -14.27 7.92
CA ALA A 91 -0.07 -15.09 8.61
C ALA A 91 0.60 -16.14 9.51
N ALA A 92 1.60 -16.86 8.98
CA ALA A 92 2.33 -17.90 9.71
C ALA A 92 3.08 -17.32 10.90
N VAL A 93 3.89 -16.27 10.69
CA VAL A 93 4.69 -15.66 11.76
C VAL A 93 3.79 -14.96 12.78
N GLY A 94 2.69 -14.34 12.36
CA GLY A 94 1.70 -13.78 13.27
C GLY A 94 1.08 -14.84 14.18
N TRP A 95 0.76 -16.03 13.67
CA TRP A 95 0.28 -17.13 14.49
C TRP A 95 1.34 -17.69 15.44
N LEU A 96 2.60 -17.82 14.97
CA LEU A 96 3.71 -18.27 15.83
C LEU A 96 3.96 -17.29 16.99
N PHE A 97 3.82 -15.98 16.75
CA PHE A 97 3.90 -14.99 17.82
C PHE A 97 2.85 -15.25 18.93
N GLU A 98 1.60 -15.56 18.57
CA GLU A 98 0.54 -15.89 19.53
C GLU A 98 0.82 -17.21 20.28
N LEU A 99 1.58 -18.11 19.68
CA LEU A 99 2.07 -19.33 20.34
C LEU A 99 3.33 -19.09 21.22
N GLY A 100 3.73 -17.84 21.41
CA GLY A 100 4.91 -17.47 22.20
C GLY A 100 6.25 -17.67 21.49
N ARG A 101 6.24 -17.97 20.19
CA ARG A 101 7.46 -18.11 19.40
C ARG A 101 8.05 -16.75 19.02
N PRO A 102 9.38 -16.63 18.89
CA PRO A 102 10.00 -15.36 18.49
C PRO A 102 9.63 -14.95 17.06
N ILE A 103 9.33 -13.66 16.85
CA ILE A 103 9.17 -13.10 15.51
C ILE A 103 10.54 -13.06 14.79
N TYR A 104 11.60 -12.73 15.52
CA TYR A 104 12.95 -12.58 14.95
C TYR A 104 13.91 -13.55 15.60
N HIS A 105 14.58 -14.33 14.76
CA HIS A 105 15.70 -15.19 15.14
C HIS A 105 17.04 -14.53 14.83
N GLY A 106 18.10 -14.97 15.46
CA GLY A 106 19.47 -14.64 15.03
C GLY A 106 19.70 -15.11 13.60
N VAL A 107 20.53 -14.37 12.87
CA VAL A 107 20.83 -14.71 11.46
C VAL A 107 21.52 -16.07 11.28
N ASP A 108 22.07 -16.64 12.35
CA ASP A 108 22.70 -17.96 12.41
C ASP A 108 21.84 -19.04 13.09
N ALA A 109 20.58 -18.73 13.46
CA ALA A 109 19.67 -19.69 14.07
C ALA A 109 19.29 -20.82 13.10
N ALA A 110 18.70 -21.92 13.61
CA ALA A 110 18.21 -23.01 12.78
C ALA A 110 16.95 -22.61 12.00
N GLU A 111 16.07 -21.86 12.64
CA GLU A 111 14.83 -21.38 12.05
C GLU A 111 15.10 -20.25 11.05
N ARG A 112 14.34 -20.25 9.94
CA ARG A 112 14.44 -19.32 8.80
C ARG A 112 13.07 -18.79 8.40
N TYR A 113 12.35 -18.12 9.31
CA TYR A 113 11.07 -17.47 9.00
C TYR A 113 10.99 -15.99 9.40
N SER A 114 12.03 -15.45 10.04
CA SER A 114 12.10 -14.03 10.34
C SER A 114 12.18 -13.19 9.06
N HIS A 115 11.63 -11.97 9.11
CA HIS A 115 11.56 -11.09 7.95
C HIS A 115 11.95 -9.66 8.35
N VAL A 116 12.21 -8.81 7.34
CA VAL A 116 12.62 -7.39 7.50
C VAL A 116 11.47 -6.45 7.87
N TYR A 117 10.23 -6.96 7.98
CA TYR A 117 9.11 -6.14 8.44
C TYR A 117 9.19 -5.90 9.95
N GLY A 118 8.66 -4.76 10.41
CA GLY A 118 8.59 -4.47 11.82
C GLY A 118 7.55 -5.32 12.55
N PRO A 119 7.60 -5.41 13.89
CA PRO A 119 6.82 -6.36 14.67
C PRO A 119 5.31 -6.20 14.51
N LEU A 120 4.78 -4.99 14.35
CA LEU A 120 3.34 -4.78 14.19
C LEU A 120 2.78 -5.39 12.88
N ALA A 121 3.61 -5.63 11.88
CA ALA A 121 3.19 -6.34 10.67
C ALA A 121 2.74 -7.78 10.95
N PHE A 122 3.22 -8.39 12.05
CA PHE A 122 2.89 -9.74 12.49
C PHE A 122 1.93 -9.75 13.68
N ILE A 123 2.14 -8.86 14.66
CA ILE A 123 1.32 -8.77 15.88
C ILE A 123 -0.13 -8.45 15.55
N ILE A 124 -0.40 -7.49 14.65
CA ILE A 124 -1.77 -7.10 14.29
C ILE A 124 -2.55 -8.29 13.68
N PRO A 125 -2.06 -8.97 12.64
CA PRO A 125 -2.74 -10.15 12.12
C PRO A 125 -2.77 -11.31 13.14
N GLY A 126 -1.71 -11.51 13.91
CA GLY A 126 -1.65 -12.52 14.98
C GLY A 126 -2.78 -12.37 15.97
N SER A 127 -2.99 -11.16 16.49
CA SER A 127 -4.08 -10.88 17.43
C SER A 127 -5.48 -11.16 16.83
N VAL A 128 -5.67 -10.93 15.53
CA VAL A 128 -6.92 -11.32 14.85
C VAL A 128 -7.06 -12.85 14.81
N LEU A 129 -5.99 -13.57 14.50
CA LEU A 129 -5.97 -15.03 14.49
C LEU A 129 -6.26 -15.60 15.89
N ALA A 130 -5.71 -15.00 16.95
CA ALA A 130 -5.95 -15.43 18.32
C ALA A 130 -7.43 -15.31 18.72
N VAL A 131 -8.10 -14.24 18.30
CA VAL A 131 -9.51 -13.97 18.63
C VAL A 131 -10.48 -14.78 17.76
N ALA A 132 -10.22 -14.84 16.44
CA ALA A 132 -11.16 -15.41 15.46
C ALA A 132 -10.83 -16.86 15.05
N GLY A 133 -9.72 -17.41 15.58
CA GLY A 133 -9.19 -18.73 15.21
C GLY A 133 -8.29 -18.69 13.97
N PRO A 134 -7.25 -19.55 13.91
CA PRO A 134 -6.28 -19.57 12.84
C PRO A 134 -6.85 -20.20 11.56
N SER A 135 -6.99 -19.36 10.51
CA SER A 135 -7.37 -19.79 9.16
C SER A 135 -6.88 -18.77 8.13
N ILE A 136 -6.87 -19.16 6.85
CA ILE A 136 -6.54 -18.25 5.76
C ILE A 136 -7.51 -17.06 5.74
N LEU A 137 -8.81 -17.30 5.90
CA LEU A 137 -9.83 -16.26 5.91
C LEU A 137 -9.59 -15.26 7.05
N THR A 138 -9.43 -15.76 8.29
CA THR A 138 -9.27 -14.89 9.47
C THR A 138 -7.97 -14.08 9.41
N SER A 139 -6.89 -14.63 8.82
CA SER A 139 -5.64 -13.89 8.63
C SER A 139 -5.80 -12.65 7.73
N LYS A 140 -6.67 -12.71 6.73
CA LYS A 140 -6.92 -11.61 5.79
C LYS A 140 -7.72 -10.45 6.40
N ILE A 141 -8.48 -10.69 7.46
CA ILE A 141 -9.37 -9.68 8.08
C ILE A 141 -8.61 -8.39 8.42
N ALA A 142 -7.39 -8.52 8.96
CA ALA A 142 -6.59 -7.37 9.36
C ALA A 142 -6.24 -6.46 8.15
N GLY A 143 -5.80 -7.04 7.04
CA GLY A 143 -5.49 -6.30 5.80
C GLY A 143 -6.73 -5.66 5.17
N VAL A 144 -7.83 -6.41 5.10
CA VAL A 144 -9.13 -5.94 4.60
C VAL A 144 -9.65 -4.77 5.45
N ALA A 145 -9.61 -4.89 6.76
CA ALA A 145 -10.01 -3.82 7.68
C ALA A 145 -9.12 -2.57 7.49
N ALA A 146 -7.80 -2.75 7.35
CA ALA A 146 -6.88 -1.65 7.09
C ALA A 146 -7.21 -0.93 5.77
N GLY A 147 -7.51 -1.66 4.69
CA GLY A 147 -7.90 -1.10 3.40
C GLY A 147 -9.21 -0.30 3.46
N LEU A 148 -10.25 -0.87 4.07
CA LEU A 148 -11.56 -0.20 4.20
C LEU A 148 -11.50 1.02 5.12
N LEU A 149 -10.82 0.91 6.27
CA LEU A 149 -10.61 2.04 7.18
C LEU A 149 -9.75 3.12 6.53
N GLY A 150 -8.69 2.73 5.78
CA GLY A 150 -7.85 3.63 5.01
C GLY A 150 -8.66 4.45 4.00
N LEU A 151 -9.55 3.80 3.24
CA LEU A 151 -10.48 4.46 2.32
C LEU A 151 -11.36 5.50 3.04
N GLY A 152 -11.96 5.11 4.18
CA GLY A 152 -12.78 6.00 5.00
C GLY A 152 -12.01 7.20 5.57
N LEU A 153 -10.75 6.98 6.00
CA LEU A 153 -9.88 8.05 6.50
C LEU A 153 -9.45 9.02 5.40
N VAL A 154 -9.15 8.52 4.19
CA VAL A 154 -8.85 9.36 3.03
C VAL A 154 -10.04 10.23 2.67
N TYR A 155 -11.27 9.69 2.68
CA TYR A 155 -12.47 10.50 2.52
C TYR A 155 -12.58 11.60 3.58
N ARG A 156 -12.36 11.26 4.86
CA ARG A 156 -12.40 12.26 5.96
C ARG A 156 -11.30 13.31 5.81
N LEU A 157 -10.12 12.90 5.39
CA LEU A 157 -8.98 13.79 5.16
C LEU A 157 -9.30 14.78 4.01
N ALA A 158 -9.79 14.29 2.87
CA ALA A 158 -10.24 15.14 1.77
C ALA A 158 -11.39 16.06 2.21
N ARG A 159 -12.35 15.54 2.96
CA ARG A 159 -13.51 16.28 3.45
C ARG A 159 -13.14 17.40 4.43
N SER A 160 -12.03 17.27 5.13
CA SER A 160 -11.52 18.33 6.03
C SER A 160 -10.99 19.56 5.27
N ALA A 161 -10.69 19.41 3.98
CA ALA A 161 -10.11 20.47 3.15
C ALA A 161 -11.05 20.94 2.04
N THR A 162 -12.09 20.18 1.65
CA THR A 162 -13.01 20.54 0.57
C THR A 162 -14.45 20.05 0.79
N GLY A 163 -15.38 20.39 -0.12
CA GLY A 163 -16.78 20.02 -0.08
C GLY A 163 -17.03 18.50 -0.26
N ARG A 164 -18.18 17.99 0.22
CA ARG A 164 -18.55 16.56 0.21
C ARG A 164 -18.38 15.92 -1.18
N ARG A 165 -18.86 16.58 -2.23
CA ARG A 165 -18.85 16.07 -3.59
C ARG A 165 -17.43 15.88 -4.12
N ARG A 166 -16.57 16.87 -3.90
CA ARG A 166 -15.15 16.82 -4.30
C ARG A 166 -14.37 15.80 -3.49
N ALA A 167 -14.66 15.68 -2.19
CA ALA A 167 -14.09 14.63 -1.36
C ALA A 167 -14.43 13.24 -1.89
N LEU A 168 -15.66 12.99 -2.37
CA LEU A 168 -16.03 11.74 -3.01
C LEU A 168 -15.26 11.49 -4.31
N LEU A 169 -15.10 12.49 -5.17
CA LEU A 169 -14.30 12.38 -6.40
C LEU A 169 -12.85 12.01 -6.09
N LEU A 170 -12.23 12.68 -5.13
CA LEU A 170 -10.87 12.40 -4.68
C LEU A 170 -10.73 11.03 -4.03
N THR A 171 -11.75 10.56 -3.31
CA THR A 171 -11.77 9.20 -2.75
C THR A 171 -11.92 8.15 -3.85
N GLY A 172 -12.69 8.42 -4.89
CA GLY A 172 -12.76 7.57 -6.09
C GLY A 172 -11.40 7.46 -6.80
N LEU A 173 -10.68 8.58 -6.93
CA LEU A 173 -9.32 8.60 -7.45
C LEU A 173 -8.37 7.75 -6.57
N PHE A 174 -8.48 7.86 -5.25
CA PHE A 174 -7.71 7.03 -4.34
C PHE A 174 -8.03 5.54 -4.47
N ALA A 175 -9.31 5.16 -4.53
CA ALA A 175 -9.72 3.77 -4.73
C ALA A 175 -9.16 3.19 -6.03
N MET A 176 -9.17 3.97 -7.12
CA MET A 176 -8.52 3.62 -8.37
C MET A 176 -7.01 3.41 -8.21
N ALA A 177 -6.31 4.36 -7.57
CA ALA A 177 -4.88 4.27 -7.35
C ALA A 177 -4.50 3.03 -6.54
N GLY A 178 -5.28 2.67 -5.52
CA GLY A 178 -5.08 1.45 -4.73
C GLY A 178 -5.09 0.18 -5.60
N LEU A 179 -5.90 0.13 -6.65
CA LEU A 179 -5.96 -1.00 -7.58
C LEU A 179 -4.78 -1.03 -8.57
N MET A 180 -4.18 0.11 -8.89
CA MET A 180 -3.02 0.18 -9.82
C MET A 180 -1.77 -0.51 -9.26
N TYR A 181 -1.60 -0.57 -7.94
CA TYR A 181 -0.46 -1.18 -7.26
C TYR A 181 -0.69 -2.65 -6.90
N ARG A 182 -1.35 -3.42 -7.76
CA ARG A 182 -1.65 -4.84 -7.55
C ARG A 182 -2.51 -5.11 -6.30
N ASN A 183 -3.38 -4.15 -5.96
CA ASN A 183 -4.33 -4.25 -4.84
C ASN A 183 -3.70 -4.42 -3.44
N LEU A 184 -2.44 -4.10 -3.27
CA LEU A 184 -1.75 -4.17 -1.98
C LEU A 184 -2.33 -3.23 -0.91
N SER A 185 -3.28 -2.37 -1.30
CA SER A 185 -3.99 -1.46 -0.37
C SER A 185 -4.90 -2.17 0.64
N PHE A 186 -5.20 -3.45 0.45
CA PHE A 186 -6.08 -4.25 1.34
C PHE A 186 -5.62 -5.69 1.58
N TRP A 187 -4.53 -6.13 0.96
CA TRP A 187 -3.98 -7.47 1.21
C TRP A 187 -3.34 -7.57 2.60
N LEU A 188 -3.12 -8.78 3.05
CA LEU A 188 -2.40 -9.05 4.29
C LEU A 188 -0.90 -8.77 4.11
N ARG A 189 -0.59 -7.47 3.97
CA ARG A 189 0.79 -6.97 3.83
C ARG A 189 0.96 -5.69 4.65
N PRO A 190 2.20 -5.32 5.03
CA PRO A 190 2.45 -4.05 5.71
C PRO A 190 1.94 -2.83 4.95
N ASP A 191 1.86 -2.91 3.62
CA ASP A 191 1.50 -1.80 2.73
C ASP A 191 0.08 -1.27 3.00
N SER A 192 -0.91 -2.14 3.28
CA SER A 192 -2.28 -1.75 3.65
C SER A 192 -2.31 -0.98 4.99
N PHE A 193 -1.52 -1.43 5.96
CA PHE A 193 -1.39 -0.76 7.26
C PHE A 193 -0.60 0.54 7.14
N LEU A 194 0.48 0.58 6.34
CA LEU A 194 1.24 1.82 6.07
C LEU A 194 0.32 2.90 5.50
N LEU A 195 -0.54 2.55 4.56
CA LEU A 195 -1.52 3.46 3.97
C LEU A 195 -2.53 3.96 5.01
N LEU A 196 -3.07 3.06 5.84
CA LEU A 196 -3.99 3.40 6.94
C LEU A 196 -3.33 4.38 7.90
N PHE A 197 -2.15 4.06 8.43
CA PHE A 197 -1.50 4.86 9.47
C PHE A 197 -0.87 6.16 8.93
N THR A 198 -0.50 6.23 7.65
CA THR A 198 -0.18 7.50 6.99
C THR A 198 -1.40 8.41 6.97
N SER A 199 -2.58 7.87 6.64
CA SER A 199 -3.85 8.61 6.67
C SER A 199 -4.19 9.07 8.10
N CYS A 200 -3.98 8.22 9.11
CA CYS A 200 -4.18 8.57 10.53
C CYS A 200 -3.25 9.72 10.95
N ALA A 201 -1.96 9.65 10.63
CA ALA A 201 -0.97 10.67 10.98
C ALA A 201 -1.31 12.03 10.34
N LEU A 202 -1.66 12.03 9.04
CA LEU A 202 -2.10 13.23 8.34
C LEU A 202 -3.38 13.82 8.94
N LEU A 203 -4.38 12.99 9.24
CA LEU A 203 -5.63 13.44 9.85
C LEU A 203 -5.40 13.98 11.27
N ALA A 204 -4.49 13.37 12.06
CA ALA A 204 -4.08 13.88 13.35
C ALA A 204 -3.42 15.27 13.22
N ALA A 205 -2.53 15.47 12.23
CA ALA A 205 -1.89 16.75 11.96
C ALA A 205 -2.88 17.88 11.61
N THR A 206 -4.10 17.54 11.13
CA THR A 206 -5.16 18.53 10.86
C THR A 206 -5.96 18.97 12.10
N ARG A 207 -5.79 18.31 13.26
CA ARG A 207 -6.52 18.65 14.50
C ARG A 207 -6.16 20.03 15.01
N GLN A 208 -7.13 20.72 15.62
CA GLN A 208 -6.93 22.08 16.13
C GLN A 208 -6.11 22.10 17.44
N ARG A 209 -6.29 21.11 18.29
CA ARG A 209 -5.57 21.03 19.57
C ARG A 209 -4.13 20.57 19.34
N LYS A 210 -3.17 21.46 19.60
CA LYS A 210 -1.74 21.29 19.37
C LYS A 210 -1.19 19.95 19.89
N TRP A 211 -1.43 19.62 21.14
CA TRP A 211 -0.86 18.42 21.76
C TRP A 211 -1.53 17.13 21.28
N LEU A 212 -2.87 17.14 20.97
CA LEU A 212 -3.53 15.99 20.34
C LEU A 212 -2.99 15.73 18.93
N ALA A 213 -2.72 16.80 18.19
CA ALA A 213 -2.08 16.67 16.87
C ALA A 213 -0.68 16.08 17.01
N ALA A 214 0.14 16.59 17.95
CA ALA A 214 1.50 16.11 18.15
C ALA A 214 1.54 14.64 18.57
N ILE A 215 0.76 14.25 19.58
CA ILE A 215 0.69 12.85 20.05
C ILE A 215 0.17 11.95 18.92
N GLY A 216 -0.92 12.35 18.24
CA GLY A 216 -1.49 11.53 17.16
C GLY A 216 -0.55 11.34 15.98
N VAL A 217 0.22 12.36 15.59
CA VAL A 217 1.27 12.24 14.57
C VAL A 217 2.38 11.32 15.08
N GLY A 218 2.81 11.48 16.32
CA GLY A 218 3.85 10.65 16.92
C GLY A 218 3.47 9.17 16.99
N VAL A 219 2.27 8.86 17.48
CA VAL A 219 1.75 7.47 17.51
C VAL A 219 1.69 6.92 16.09
N GLY A 220 1.10 7.66 15.14
CA GLY A 220 1.04 7.23 13.74
C GLY A 220 2.42 6.95 13.15
N ALA A 221 3.40 7.82 13.39
CA ALA A 221 4.77 7.66 12.92
C ALA A 221 5.48 6.46 13.56
N GLY A 222 5.32 6.25 14.87
CA GLY A 222 5.88 5.10 15.56
C GLY A 222 5.30 3.77 15.06
N VAL A 223 3.99 3.72 14.80
CA VAL A 223 3.34 2.56 14.17
C VAL A 223 3.88 2.32 12.75
N LEU A 224 4.03 3.38 11.94
CA LEU A 224 4.60 3.27 10.59
C LEU A 224 6.00 2.65 10.60
N VAL A 225 6.87 3.07 11.53
CA VAL A 225 8.22 2.49 11.72
C VAL A 225 8.13 1.03 12.18
N ASN A 226 7.18 0.69 13.05
CA ASN A 226 6.94 -0.68 13.50
C ASN A 226 6.32 -1.60 12.45
N LEU A 227 5.76 -1.07 11.39
CA LEU A 227 5.32 -1.85 10.24
C LEU A 227 6.46 -2.10 9.27
N LYS A 228 7.28 -1.08 9.06
CA LYS A 228 8.45 -1.13 8.18
C LYS A 228 9.39 0.02 8.54
N ILE A 229 10.69 -0.21 8.61
CA ILE A 229 11.65 0.84 9.00
C ILE A 229 11.57 2.07 8.08
N THR A 230 11.27 1.87 6.80
CA THR A 230 11.03 2.95 5.83
C THR A 230 9.72 3.72 6.09
N GLY A 231 8.90 3.26 7.01
CA GLY A 231 7.65 3.92 7.45
C GLY A 231 7.84 5.35 7.93
N LEU A 232 9.05 5.67 8.43
CA LEU A 232 9.41 7.04 8.80
C LEU A 232 9.21 8.04 7.64
N PHE A 233 9.55 7.66 6.41
CA PHE A 233 9.41 8.53 5.25
C PHE A 233 7.95 8.90 4.95
N TYR A 234 7.01 8.01 5.20
CA TYR A 234 5.57 8.29 5.02
C TYR A 234 5.01 9.22 6.10
N ALA A 235 5.64 9.27 7.27
CA ALA A 235 5.26 10.18 8.34
C ALA A 235 5.72 11.63 8.10
N LEU A 236 6.78 11.85 7.32
CA LEU A 236 7.38 13.18 7.12
C LEU A 236 6.38 14.27 6.71
N PRO A 237 5.41 14.04 5.78
CA PRO A 237 4.42 15.07 5.45
C PRO A 237 3.55 15.50 6.63
N ALA A 238 3.21 14.57 7.55
CA ALA A 238 2.46 14.89 8.76
C ALA A 238 3.30 15.73 9.74
N PHE A 239 4.59 15.44 9.87
CA PHE A 239 5.54 16.29 10.62
C PHE A 239 5.67 17.68 9.99
N GLY A 240 5.76 17.76 8.66
CA GLY A 240 5.79 19.03 7.94
C GLY A 240 4.55 19.88 8.18
N LEU A 241 3.37 19.26 8.16
CA LEU A 241 2.11 19.94 8.46
C LEU A 241 2.04 20.38 9.93
N LEU A 242 2.52 19.54 10.86
CA LEU A 242 2.60 19.85 12.29
C LEU A 242 3.54 21.04 12.53
N MET A 243 4.72 21.04 11.89
CA MET A 243 5.68 22.14 11.93
C MET A 243 5.08 23.45 11.43
N ALA A 244 4.36 23.37 10.30
CA ALA A 244 3.70 24.54 9.70
C ALA A 244 2.65 25.18 10.60
N ARG A 245 1.95 24.39 11.41
CA ARG A 245 0.83 24.83 12.23
C ARG A 245 1.21 25.18 13.66
N PHE A 246 2.15 24.48 14.24
CA PHE A 246 2.41 24.54 15.68
C PHE A 246 3.89 24.68 16.06
N GLY A 247 4.81 24.64 15.07
CA GLY A 247 6.23 24.88 15.28
C GLY A 247 7.00 23.72 15.94
N VAL A 248 8.26 23.99 16.23
CA VAL A 248 9.26 23.00 16.70
C VAL A 248 8.84 22.22 17.96
N PRO A 249 8.24 22.83 19.01
CA PRO A 249 7.91 22.06 20.21
C PRO A 249 6.92 20.93 19.94
N SER A 250 5.99 21.11 18.98
CA SER A 250 5.02 20.06 18.61
C SER A 250 5.67 18.93 17.84
N VAL A 251 6.64 19.26 16.98
CA VAL A 251 7.43 18.28 16.24
C VAL A 251 8.29 17.47 17.22
N ALA A 252 8.92 18.11 18.19
CA ALA A 252 9.69 17.43 19.23
C ALA A 252 8.81 16.47 20.07
N THR A 253 7.62 16.91 20.50
CA THR A 253 6.65 16.03 21.18
C THR A 253 6.28 14.85 20.31
N ALA A 254 5.98 15.08 19.02
CA ALA A 254 5.64 14.00 18.09
C ALA A 254 6.82 13.04 17.88
N ALA A 255 8.04 13.54 17.78
CA ALA A 255 9.25 12.70 17.64
C ALA A 255 9.49 11.80 18.86
N VAL A 256 9.36 12.35 20.08
CA VAL A 256 9.48 11.57 21.33
C VAL A 256 8.36 10.50 21.38
N THR A 257 7.12 10.88 21.09
CA THR A 257 5.99 9.94 21.05
C THR A 257 6.20 8.85 20.01
N ALA A 258 6.73 9.21 18.82
CA ALA A 258 7.04 8.24 17.77
C ALA A 258 8.10 7.23 18.22
N MET A 259 9.18 7.72 18.87
CA MET A 259 10.22 6.84 19.40
C MET A 259 9.68 5.89 20.46
N LEU A 260 8.90 6.38 21.43
CA LEU A 260 8.30 5.54 22.47
C LEU A 260 7.35 4.49 21.85
N THR A 261 6.52 4.90 20.89
CA THR A 261 5.61 3.98 20.17
C THR A 261 6.39 2.95 19.35
N ALA A 262 7.50 3.35 18.72
CA ALA A 262 8.34 2.45 17.93
C ALA A 262 9.06 1.41 18.79
N LEU A 263 9.45 1.74 20.01
CA LEU A 263 10.11 0.83 20.93
C LEU A 263 9.13 -0.07 21.71
N LEU A 264 7.85 0.32 21.78
CA LEU A 264 6.86 -0.35 22.62
C LEU A 264 6.74 -1.87 22.37
N PRO A 265 6.64 -2.41 21.14
CA PRO A 265 6.54 -3.85 20.94
C PRO A 265 7.76 -4.63 21.42
N PHE A 266 8.94 -4.04 21.32
CA PHE A 266 10.19 -4.67 21.78
C PHE A 266 10.34 -4.66 23.32
N ALA A 267 9.67 -3.72 23.99
CA ALA A 267 9.63 -3.64 25.44
C ALA A 267 8.47 -4.42 26.07
N ALA A 268 7.38 -4.61 25.31
CA ALA A 268 6.15 -5.23 25.82
C ALA A 268 6.11 -6.76 25.63
N PHE A 269 6.89 -7.31 24.69
CA PHE A 269 6.84 -8.74 24.36
C PHE A 269 8.25 -9.36 24.37
N ASP A 270 8.46 -10.36 25.25
CA ASP A 270 9.75 -11.05 25.39
C ASP A 270 10.17 -11.83 24.14
N ASN A 271 9.20 -12.23 23.30
CA ASN A 271 9.43 -12.93 22.04
C ASN A 271 9.64 -11.99 20.83
N VAL A 272 9.87 -10.67 21.07
CA VAL A 272 10.16 -9.66 20.04
C VAL A 272 11.53 -9.02 20.31
N SER A 273 12.58 -9.58 19.71
CA SER A 273 13.96 -9.10 19.94
C SER A 273 14.32 -7.94 19.00
N LEU A 274 14.62 -6.77 19.59
CA LEU A 274 15.15 -5.62 18.84
C LEU A 274 16.52 -5.94 18.22
N VAL A 275 17.38 -6.66 18.94
CA VAL A 275 18.73 -7.01 18.46
C VAL A 275 18.64 -7.86 17.21
N HIS A 276 17.82 -8.91 17.22
CA HIS A 276 17.63 -9.77 16.06
C HIS A 276 16.95 -9.03 14.91
N TYR A 277 15.95 -8.18 15.20
CA TYR A 277 15.35 -7.32 14.15
C TYR A 277 16.39 -6.46 13.45
N LEU A 278 17.26 -5.79 14.21
CA LEU A 278 18.31 -4.95 13.63
C LEU A 278 19.37 -5.76 12.85
N GLN A 279 19.63 -7.01 13.24
CA GLN A 279 20.48 -7.92 12.47
C GLN A 279 19.86 -8.20 11.09
N TRP A 280 18.55 -8.47 11.00
CA TRP A 280 17.84 -8.68 9.73
C TRP A 280 17.81 -7.43 8.87
N ILE A 281 17.58 -6.25 9.46
CA ILE A 281 17.65 -4.97 8.75
C ILE A 281 19.04 -4.73 8.17
N ARG A 282 20.09 -4.96 8.97
CA ARG A 282 21.49 -4.81 8.53
C ARG A 282 21.83 -5.77 7.39
N MET A 283 21.42 -7.03 7.51
CA MET A 283 21.59 -8.04 6.47
C MET A 283 20.92 -7.57 5.15
N SER A 284 19.66 -7.21 5.20
CA SER A 284 18.92 -6.76 4.00
C SER A 284 19.46 -5.45 3.42
N ALA A 285 20.11 -4.58 4.23
CA ALA A 285 20.80 -3.40 3.73
C ALA A 285 22.01 -3.74 2.84
N GLY A 286 22.59 -4.93 3.00
CA GLY A 286 23.66 -5.47 2.17
C GLY A 286 23.26 -5.82 0.74
N ASN A 287 21.94 -5.94 0.43
CA ASN A 287 21.45 -6.30 -0.91
C ASN A 287 21.78 -5.27 -2.00
N GLY A 288 22.25 -4.08 -1.63
CA GLY A 288 22.65 -3.01 -2.56
C GLY A 288 21.45 -2.29 -3.20
N LEU A 289 21.77 -1.41 -4.16
CA LEU A 289 20.80 -0.64 -4.93
C LEU A 289 20.89 -1.02 -6.42
N TRP A 290 19.74 -1.23 -7.05
CA TRP A 290 19.66 -1.53 -8.47
C TRP A 290 19.17 -0.31 -9.25
N LEU A 291 19.98 0.11 -10.26
CA LEU A 291 19.66 1.27 -11.09
C LEU A 291 18.36 1.09 -11.90
N THR A 292 18.07 -0.12 -12.33
CA THR A 292 16.81 -0.43 -13.04
C THR A 292 15.59 -0.19 -12.16
N THR A 293 15.65 -0.66 -10.90
CA THR A 293 14.58 -0.45 -9.92
C THR A 293 14.51 1.01 -9.50
N LEU A 294 15.65 1.70 -9.34
CA LEU A 294 15.69 3.13 -9.04
C LEU A 294 15.02 3.95 -10.16
N ARG A 295 15.34 3.65 -11.41
CA ARG A 295 14.68 4.29 -12.57
C ARG A 295 13.18 4.05 -12.54
N GLN A 296 12.74 2.80 -12.39
CA GLN A 296 11.32 2.44 -12.34
C GLN A 296 10.60 3.17 -11.20
N ASN A 297 11.17 3.17 -10.00
CA ASN A 297 10.59 3.88 -8.85
C ASN A 297 10.52 5.40 -9.09
N THR A 298 11.53 5.98 -9.76
CA THR A 298 11.52 7.41 -10.14
C THR A 298 10.41 7.72 -11.13
N GLU A 299 10.21 6.89 -12.16
CA GLU A 299 9.13 7.04 -13.13
C GLU A 299 7.75 6.98 -12.44
N TRP A 300 7.57 6.04 -11.50
CA TRP A 300 6.33 5.94 -10.71
C TRP A 300 6.16 7.08 -9.71
N ALA A 301 7.24 7.61 -9.14
CA ALA A 301 7.18 8.81 -8.29
C ALA A 301 6.76 10.05 -9.08
N LEU A 302 7.27 10.22 -10.30
CA LEU A 302 6.83 11.27 -11.22
C LEU A 302 5.34 11.11 -11.56
N PHE A 303 4.89 9.87 -11.84
CA PHE A 303 3.47 9.58 -12.06
C PHE A 303 2.60 9.96 -10.85
N LEU A 304 3.06 9.66 -9.62
CA LEU A 304 2.37 10.04 -8.39
C LEU A 304 2.23 11.57 -8.24
N LEU A 305 3.18 12.34 -8.76
CA LEU A 305 3.17 13.82 -8.68
C LEU A 305 2.26 14.49 -9.72
N VAL A 306 1.91 13.79 -10.79
CA VAL A 306 1.11 14.37 -11.88
C VAL A 306 -0.22 14.97 -11.43
N PRO A 307 -1.03 14.32 -10.55
CA PRO A 307 -2.27 14.90 -10.05
C PRO A 307 -2.08 16.24 -9.31
N LEU A 308 -0.86 16.51 -8.85
CA LEU A 308 -0.51 17.78 -8.18
C LEU A 308 -0.08 18.90 -9.15
N ALA A 309 0.24 18.59 -10.41
CA ALA A 309 0.69 19.58 -11.37
C ALA A 309 -0.25 20.81 -11.50
N PRO A 310 -1.59 20.65 -11.55
CA PRO A 310 -2.49 21.79 -11.57
C PRO A 310 -2.40 22.70 -10.33
N THR A 311 -2.00 22.14 -9.19
CA THR A 311 -1.88 22.91 -7.94
C THR A 311 -0.71 23.90 -7.97
N LEU A 312 0.29 23.67 -8.85
CA LEU A 312 1.44 24.54 -9.03
C LEU A 312 1.08 25.81 -9.83
N LEU A 313 0.00 25.76 -10.62
CA LEU A 313 -0.45 26.82 -11.51
C LEU A 313 -1.38 27.84 -10.81
N VAL A 314 -1.78 27.56 -9.57
CA VAL A 314 -2.73 28.39 -8.84
C VAL A 314 -2.13 28.98 -7.57
N SER A 315 -2.67 30.14 -7.18
CA SER A 315 -2.31 30.75 -5.90
C SER A 315 -2.64 29.84 -4.72
N PRO A 316 -1.83 29.90 -3.64
CA PRO A 316 -2.05 29.06 -2.47
C PRO A 316 -3.42 29.30 -1.86
N PRO A 317 -4.07 28.24 -1.34
CA PRO A 317 -5.28 28.42 -0.56
C PRO A 317 -5.00 29.28 0.68
N PRO A 318 -5.92 30.15 1.10
CA PRO A 318 -5.77 30.98 2.28
C PRO A 318 -5.54 30.18 3.56
N SER A 319 -6.02 28.93 3.58
CA SER A 319 -5.92 28.00 4.72
C SER A 319 -4.50 27.49 5.00
N LEU A 320 -3.57 27.65 4.05
CA LEU A 320 -2.19 27.19 4.21
C LEU A 320 -1.20 28.31 3.82
N PRO A 321 -0.61 29.03 4.80
CA PRO A 321 0.33 30.12 4.52
C PRO A 321 1.55 29.63 3.73
N ARG A 322 2.27 30.54 3.08
CA ARG A 322 3.44 30.20 2.23
C ARG A 322 4.48 29.34 2.95
N SER A 323 4.76 29.62 4.22
CA SER A 323 5.66 28.84 5.05
C SER A 323 5.14 27.41 5.27
N GLY A 324 3.83 27.26 5.52
CA GLY A 324 3.19 25.96 5.71
C GLY A 324 3.27 25.06 4.48
N ARG A 325 3.16 25.65 3.28
CA ARG A 325 3.34 24.89 2.04
C ARG A 325 4.76 24.40 1.86
N ARG A 326 5.76 25.24 2.14
CA ARG A 326 7.17 24.84 2.04
C ARG A 326 7.45 23.64 2.94
N TRP A 327 6.94 23.63 4.16
CA TRP A 327 7.11 22.51 5.07
C TRP A 327 6.37 21.25 4.56
N LEU A 328 5.11 21.36 4.17
CA LEU A 328 4.31 20.22 3.71
C LEU A 328 4.93 19.58 2.46
N TYR A 329 5.18 20.36 1.41
CA TYR A 329 5.72 19.83 0.17
C TYR A 329 7.20 19.46 0.27
N GLY A 330 8.01 20.21 1.02
CA GLY A 330 9.42 19.87 1.24
C GLY A 330 9.57 18.54 1.96
N THR A 331 8.82 18.30 3.04
CA THR A 331 8.85 17.02 3.75
C THR A 331 8.22 15.88 2.94
N PHE A 332 7.20 16.15 2.12
CA PHE A 332 6.66 15.16 1.19
C PHE A 332 7.70 14.75 0.14
N LEU A 333 8.36 15.69 -0.53
CA LEU A 333 9.38 15.39 -1.53
C LEU A 333 10.60 14.68 -0.91
N LEU A 334 11.00 15.08 0.30
CA LEU A 334 12.06 14.39 1.05
C LEU A 334 11.67 12.95 1.36
N GLY A 335 10.45 12.72 1.85
CA GLY A 335 9.93 11.38 2.11
C GLY A 335 9.84 10.54 0.85
N LEU A 336 9.33 11.12 -0.24
CA LEU A 336 9.24 10.46 -1.54
C LEU A 336 10.61 10.04 -2.06
N ALA A 337 11.62 10.94 -2.03
CA ALA A 337 12.99 10.65 -2.41
C ALA A 337 13.59 9.54 -1.53
N GLY A 338 13.38 9.59 -0.22
CA GLY A 338 13.81 8.56 0.72
C GLY A 338 13.24 7.18 0.39
N VAL A 339 11.95 7.10 0.03
CA VAL A 339 11.32 5.83 -0.39
C VAL A 339 11.82 5.39 -1.76
N VAL A 340 11.93 6.28 -2.74
CA VAL A 340 12.48 5.96 -4.08
C VAL A 340 13.85 5.29 -3.93
N VAL A 341 14.74 5.85 -3.13
CA VAL A 341 16.07 5.28 -2.91
C VAL A 341 15.99 3.96 -2.13
N SER A 342 15.33 3.94 -0.97
CA SER A 342 15.30 2.76 -0.10
C SER A 342 14.55 1.57 -0.69
N ALA A 343 13.57 1.81 -1.58
CA ALA A 343 12.85 0.80 -2.32
C ALA A 343 13.53 0.42 -3.66
N SER A 344 14.75 0.89 -3.92
CA SER A 344 15.49 0.56 -5.15
C SER A 344 16.47 -0.60 -4.96
N LYS A 345 16.10 -1.55 -4.11
CA LYS A 345 16.83 -2.78 -3.86
C LYS A 345 16.18 -3.99 -4.56
N PRO A 346 16.89 -5.12 -4.72
CA PRO A 346 16.31 -6.36 -5.23
C PRO A 346 15.03 -6.75 -4.48
N GLY A 347 14.03 -7.25 -5.19
CA GLY A 347 12.74 -7.67 -4.61
C GLY A 347 11.78 -6.54 -4.24
N ALA A 348 12.20 -5.26 -4.31
CA ALA A 348 11.32 -4.13 -4.13
C ALA A 348 10.67 -3.70 -5.46
N ALA A 349 9.56 -2.96 -5.38
CA ALA A 349 8.80 -2.52 -6.54
C ALA A 349 8.06 -1.20 -6.25
N PRO A 350 7.48 -0.54 -7.27
CA PRO A 350 6.83 0.76 -7.12
C PRO A 350 5.67 0.83 -6.12
N TYR A 351 5.12 -0.29 -5.67
CA TYR A 351 4.04 -0.31 -4.67
C TYR A 351 4.45 0.37 -3.34
N HIS A 352 5.74 0.49 -3.07
CA HIS A 352 6.24 1.28 -1.93
C HIS A 352 5.86 2.76 -1.99
N LEU A 353 5.44 3.28 -3.14
CA LEU A 353 4.97 4.65 -3.30
C LEU A 353 3.47 4.81 -2.92
N MET A 354 2.73 3.70 -2.84
CA MET A 354 1.30 3.71 -2.56
C MET A 354 0.94 4.43 -1.23
N PRO A 355 1.67 4.30 -0.12
CA PRO A 355 1.34 5.01 1.12
C PRO A 355 1.43 6.54 1.04
N PHE A 356 1.95 7.12 -0.05
CA PHE A 356 1.90 8.57 -0.27
C PHE A 356 0.58 9.07 -0.90
N TRP A 357 -0.30 8.19 -1.39
CA TRP A 357 -1.57 8.64 -1.96
C TRP A 357 -2.43 9.48 -1.01
N PRO A 358 -2.51 9.22 0.31
CA PRO A 358 -3.25 10.08 1.23
C PRO A 358 -2.78 11.55 1.22
N ILE A 359 -1.47 11.79 1.14
CA ILE A 359 -0.95 13.16 1.06
C ILE A 359 -1.23 13.80 -0.30
N VAL A 360 -1.15 13.05 -1.39
CA VAL A 360 -1.51 13.53 -2.73
C VAL A 360 -2.98 13.96 -2.75
N ILE A 361 -3.87 13.12 -2.26
CA ILE A 361 -5.30 13.42 -2.16
C ILE A 361 -5.57 14.65 -1.28
N TYR A 362 -4.89 14.74 -0.14
CA TYR A 362 -5.02 15.90 0.75
C TYR A 362 -4.52 17.20 0.09
N ALA A 363 -3.37 17.14 -0.57
CA ALA A 363 -2.83 18.29 -1.31
C ALA A 363 -3.76 18.74 -2.45
N MET A 364 -4.34 17.78 -3.20
CA MET A 364 -5.37 18.10 -4.19
C MET A 364 -6.60 18.74 -3.54
N ALA A 365 -7.07 18.20 -2.40
CA ALA A 365 -8.23 18.72 -1.70
C ALA A 365 -8.03 20.17 -1.22
N LEU A 366 -6.82 20.52 -0.79
CA LEU A 366 -6.46 21.89 -0.38
C LEU A 366 -6.53 22.90 -1.53
N HIS A 367 -6.29 22.48 -2.77
CA HIS A 367 -6.16 23.39 -3.91
C HIS A 367 -7.35 23.34 -4.88
N VAL A 368 -8.20 22.33 -4.82
CA VAL A 368 -9.26 22.10 -5.80
C VAL A 368 -10.19 23.29 -5.97
N ASP A 369 -10.51 24.00 -4.88
CA ASP A 369 -11.36 25.20 -4.92
C ASP A 369 -10.66 26.38 -5.62
N ALA A 370 -9.38 26.59 -5.32
CA ALA A 370 -8.58 27.64 -5.95
C ALA A 370 -8.34 27.36 -7.44
N VAL A 371 -8.07 26.09 -7.79
CA VAL A 371 -7.96 25.65 -9.20
C VAL A 371 -9.26 25.91 -9.94
N GLU A 372 -10.40 25.56 -9.37
CA GLU A 372 -11.70 25.77 -9.98
C GLU A 372 -11.98 27.24 -10.22
N VAL A 373 -11.72 28.10 -9.23
CA VAL A 373 -11.95 29.55 -9.37
C VAL A 373 -11.02 30.17 -10.41
N SER A 374 -9.73 29.86 -10.37
CA SER A 374 -8.70 30.47 -11.25
C SER A 374 -8.85 30.03 -12.71
N LEU A 375 -9.32 28.82 -12.97
CA LEU A 375 -9.42 28.28 -14.32
C LEU A 375 -10.86 28.26 -14.87
N ARG A 376 -11.83 28.75 -14.11
CA ARG A 376 -13.27 28.67 -14.47
C ARG A 376 -13.61 29.35 -15.79
N SER A 377 -12.90 30.41 -16.16
CA SER A 377 -13.07 31.13 -17.42
C SER A 377 -12.39 30.44 -18.61
N ASP A 378 -11.45 29.53 -18.36
CA ASP A 378 -10.69 28.85 -19.42
C ASP A 378 -11.51 27.75 -20.05
N ARG A 379 -11.65 27.78 -21.38
CA ARG A 379 -12.37 26.74 -22.16
C ARG A 379 -11.69 25.37 -22.05
N PHE A 380 -10.37 25.35 -22.02
CA PHE A 380 -9.60 24.10 -21.83
C PHE A 380 -9.84 23.48 -20.46
N TYR A 381 -9.91 24.30 -19.42
CA TYR A 381 -10.23 23.83 -18.09
C TYR A 381 -11.64 23.23 -18.01
N ARG A 382 -12.64 23.91 -18.61
CA ARG A 382 -14.01 23.40 -18.63
C ARG A 382 -14.10 22.04 -19.34
N ALA A 383 -13.44 21.88 -20.50
CA ALA A 383 -13.38 20.64 -21.23
C ALA A 383 -12.61 19.55 -20.44
N GLY A 384 -11.48 19.89 -19.83
CA GLY A 384 -10.69 19.00 -18.99
C GLY A 384 -11.42 18.52 -17.74
N ARG A 385 -12.18 19.39 -17.10
CA ARG A 385 -13.03 19.05 -15.95
C ARG A 385 -14.07 17.98 -16.27
N LEU A 386 -14.54 17.90 -17.51
CA LEU A 386 -15.47 16.90 -18.00
C LEU A 386 -14.77 15.61 -18.43
N ALA A 387 -13.68 15.73 -19.18
CA ALA A 387 -12.97 14.59 -19.76
C ALA A 387 -12.12 13.86 -18.72
N PHE A 388 -11.45 14.55 -17.81
CA PHE A 388 -10.52 13.96 -16.85
C PHE A 388 -11.17 12.91 -15.92
N PRO A 389 -12.31 13.14 -15.25
CA PRO A 389 -12.98 12.11 -14.48
C PRO A 389 -13.38 10.90 -15.32
N ILE A 390 -13.90 11.13 -16.54
CA ILE A 390 -14.33 10.04 -17.43
C ILE A 390 -13.14 9.14 -17.79
N VAL A 391 -12.01 9.75 -18.19
CA VAL A 391 -10.79 9.00 -18.54
C VAL A 391 -10.27 8.22 -17.33
N ILE A 392 -10.15 8.88 -16.17
CA ILE A 392 -9.67 8.24 -14.95
C ILE A 392 -10.55 7.04 -14.56
N PHE A 393 -11.88 7.22 -14.56
CA PHE A 393 -12.79 6.16 -14.18
C PHE A 393 -12.89 5.05 -15.24
N SER A 394 -12.69 5.36 -16.52
CA SER A 394 -12.57 4.34 -17.57
C SER A 394 -11.33 3.48 -17.35
N ILE A 395 -10.19 4.09 -17.01
CA ILE A 395 -8.96 3.36 -16.68
C ILE A 395 -9.17 2.52 -15.43
N ALA A 396 -9.79 3.07 -14.39
CA ALA A 396 -10.12 2.34 -13.17
C ALA A 396 -10.98 1.11 -13.46
N PHE A 397 -12.02 1.28 -14.28
CA PHE A 397 -12.90 0.19 -14.67
C PHE A 397 -12.14 -0.92 -15.41
N VAL A 398 -11.29 -0.58 -16.38
CA VAL A 398 -10.45 -1.56 -17.11
C VAL A 398 -9.51 -2.29 -16.14
N GLN A 399 -8.88 -1.58 -15.22
CA GLN A 399 -8.02 -2.18 -14.20
C GLN A 399 -8.79 -3.13 -13.27
N GLN A 400 -10.00 -2.78 -12.88
CA GLN A 400 -10.87 -3.62 -12.05
C GLN A 400 -11.30 -4.90 -12.76
N VAL A 401 -11.73 -4.79 -14.02
CA VAL A 401 -12.11 -5.97 -14.85
C VAL A 401 -10.89 -6.89 -15.01
N TYR A 402 -9.72 -6.31 -15.29
CA TYR A 402 -8.49 -7.07 -15.43
C TYR A 402 -8.15 -7.80 -14.12
N PHE A 403 -8.22 -7.11 -12.98
CA PHE A 403 -7.95 -7.69 -11.68
C PHE A 403 -8.90 -8.86 -11.38
N LEU A 404 -10.21 -8.70 -11.58
CA LEU A 404 -11.19 -9.77 -11.40
C LEU A 404 -10.88 -10.98 -12.29
N SER A 405 -10.44 -10.76 -13.54
CA SER A 405 -10.06 -11.84 -14.44
C SER A 405 -8.80 -12.58 -13.96
N THR A 406 -7.84 -11.85 -13.39
CA THR A 406 -6.61 -12.43 -12.83
C THR A 406 -6.91 -13.25 -11.58
N MET A 407 -7.77 -12.73 -10.69
CA MET A 407 -8.18 -13.43 -9.47
C MET A 407 -8.93 -14.73 -9.80
N LYS A 408 -9.82 -14.70 -10.78
CA LYS A 408 -10.52 -15.91 -11.24
C LYS A 408 -9.58 -17.00 -11.75
N LYS A 409 -8.45 -16.66 -12.35
CA LYS A 409 -7.44 -17.64 -12.78
C LYS A 409 -6.71 -18.31 -11.60
N MET A 410 -6.77 -17.71 -10.41
CA MET A 410 -6.13 -18.23 -9.20
C MET A 410 -7.07 -19.12 -8.36
N ASP A 411 -8.36 -19.16 -8.66
CA ASP A 411 -9.35 -19.98 -7.95
C ASP A 411 -9.10 -21.50 -8.08
N GLY A 412 -8.22 -21.94 -8.98
CA GLY A 412 -7.91 -23.36 -9.23
C GLY A 412 -6.72 -23.93 -8.44
N VAL A 413 -6.23 -23.26 -7.40
CA VAL A 413 -5.12 -23.77 -6.59
C VAL A 413 -5.68 -24.65 -5.47
N GLU A 414 -5.89 -25.95 -5.77
CA GLU A 414 -6.52 -26.94 -4.87
C GLU A 414 -5.59 -27.54 -3.81
N GLY A 415 -4.47 -26.93 -3.47
CA GLY A 415 -3.49 -27.55 -2.54
C GLY A 415 -3.87 -27.55 -1.06
N LYS A 416 -4.88 -26.78 -0.62
CA LYS A 416 -5.23 -26.65 0.80
C LYS A 416 -5.85 -27.91 1.38
N ALA A 417 -6.84 -28.49 0.70
CA ALA A 417 -7.52 -29.70 1.16
C ALA A 417 -6.57 -30.88 1.24
N ASP A 418 -5.71 -31.03 0.24
CA ASP A 418 -4.70 -32.10 0.19
C ASP A 418 -3.68 -31.94 1.32
N LEU A 419 -3.21 -30.70 1.58
CA LEU A 419 -2.30 -30.42 2.70
C LEU A 419 -2.97 -30.72 4.04
N GLU A 420 -4.23 -30.31 4.25
CA GLU A 420 -4.97 -30.60 5.47
C GLU A 420 -5.15 -32.12 5.68
N GLN A 421 -5.46 -32.85 4.63
CA GLN A 421 -5.59 -34.31 4.68
C GLN A 421 -4.24 -34.97 5.00
N PHE A 422 -3.16 -34.51 4.36
CA PHE A 422 -1.81 -35.02 4.59
C PHE A 422 -1.36 -34.80 6.05
N VAL A 423 -1.57 -33.59 6.59
CA VAL A 423 -1.25 -33.27 8.00
C VAL A 423 -2.05 -34.15 8.96
N ARG A 424 -3.35 -34.35 8.72
CA ARG A 424 -4.19 -35.25 9.56
C ARG A 424 -3.73 -36.69 9.53
N ALA A 425 -3.29 -37.17 8.37
CA ALA A 425 -2.79 -38.52 8.21
C ALA A 425 -1.40 -38.75 8.87
N ASN A 426 -0.65 -37.66 9.12
CA ASN A 426 0.71 -37.73 9.66
C ASN A 426 0.89 -36.87 10.94
N PRO A 427 0.08 -37.08 12.02
CA PRO A 427 0.02 -36.17 13.17
C PRO A 427 1.30 -36.15 14.02
N ARG A 428 2.18 -37.13 13.86
CA ARG A 428 3.44 -37.26 14.63
C ARG A 428 4.68 -36.89 13.83
N ARG A 429 4.53 -36.52 12.55
CA ARG A 429 5.67 -36.14 11.69
C ARG A 429 5.90 -34.67 11.72
N SER A 430 7.17 -34.26 11.76
CA SER A 430 7.53 -32.89 11.44
C SER A 430 7.40 -32.68 9.92
N ILE A 431 6.49 -31.82 9.51
CA ILE A 431 6.18 -31.58 8.10
C ILE A 431 6.72 -30.22 7.71
N GLY A 432 7.65 -30.21 6.75
CA GLY A 432 8.11 -28.98 6.09
C GLY A 432 7.49 -28.85 4.70
N MET A 433 7.29 -27.63 4.24
CA MET A 433 6.83 -27.35 2.89
C MET A 433 7.97 -26.71 2.10
N GLY A 434 8.44 -27.41 1.07
CA GLY A 434 9.48 -26.94 0.17
C GLY A 434 8.97 -25.80 -0.72
N TYR A 435 9.90 -25.12 -1.41
CA TYR A 435 9.59 -24.11 -2.42
C TYR A 435 9.52 -24.78 -3.80
N ALA A 436 8.32 -24.77 -4.41
CA ALA A 436 8.13 -25.33 -5.75
C ALA A 436 8.55 -24.32 -6.81
N HIS A 437 9.64 -24.59 -7.52
CA HIS A 437 10.20 -23.67 -8.53
C HIS A 437 9.26 -23.43 -9.71
N GLN A 438 8.35 -24.35 -10.03
CA GLN A 438 7.45 -24.25 -11.18
C GLN A 438 6.08 -23.65 -10.86
N ASP A 439 5.58 -23.83 -9.64
CA ASP A 439 4.34 -23.18 -9.18
C ASP A 439 4.44 -22.80 -7.69
N GLU A 440 5.06 -21.65 -7.45
CA GLU A 440 5.22 -21.10 -6.10
C GLU A 440 3.90 -20.91 -5.37
N ARG A 441 2.76 -20.76 -6.09
CA ARG A 441 1.44 -20.55 -5.53
C ARG A 441 1.00 -21.74 -4.67
N LEU A 442 1.41 -22.96 -4.98
CA LEU A 442 1.16 -24.15 -4.14
C LEU A 442 1.72 -23.98 -2.74
N THR A 443 2.80 -23.22 -2.58
CA THR A 443 3.41 -22.95 -1.28
C THR A 443 2.68 -21.88 -0.47
N TRP A 444 1.76 -21.15 -1.09
CA TRP A 444 1.02 -20.09 -0.40
C TRP A 444 0.00 -20.60 0.61
N VAL A 445 -0.34 -21.89 0.57
CA VAL A 445 -1.15 -22.54 1.61
C VAL A 445 -0.35 -22.97 2.86
N ARG A 446 0.98 -22.75 2.89
CA ARG A 446 1.86 -23.14 4.02
C ARG A 446 1.41 -22.68 5.42
N PRO A 447 0.68 -21.55 5.60
CA PRO A 447 0.18 -21.19 6.92
C PRO A 447 -0.77 -22.24 7.51
N VAL A 448 -1.48 -23.01 6.68
CA VAL A 448 -2.34 -24.11 7.16
C VAL A 448 -1.53 -25.13 7.96
N LEU A 449 -0.31 -25.43 7.51
CA LEU A 449 0.62 -26.29 8.24
C LEU A 449 0.97 -25.69 9.61
N VAL A 450 1.34 -24.39 9.61
CA VAL A 450 1.73 -23.67 10.83
C VAL A 450 0.54 -23.53 11.79
N PHE A 451 -0.65 -23.29 11.28
CA PHE A 451 -1.88 -23.22 12.07
C PHE A 451 -2.24 -24.53 12.78
N ARG A 452 -1.91 -25.67 12.15
CA ARG A 452 -2.21 -26.99 12.68
C ARG A 452 -1.12 -27.54 13.61
N THR A 453 0.15 -27.29 13.28
CA THR A 453 1.28 -27.93 13.98
C THR A 453 2.01 -27.00 14.94
N GLY A 454 1.90 -25.68 14.76
CA GLY A 454 2.72 -24.70 15.47
C GLY A 454 4.20 -24.76 15.11
N GLN A 455 4.56 -25.50 14.05
CA GLN A 455 5.94 -25.70 13.60
C GLN A 455 6.20 -24.93 12.31
N TYR A 456 7.33 -24.24 12.23
CA TYR A 456 7.78 -23.55 11.04
C TYR A 456 9.30 -23.39 11.06
N LEU A 457 9.99 -24.17 10.24
CA LEU A 457 11.45 -24.14 10.20
C LEU A 457 11.95 -23.18 9.13
N ILE A 458 11.38 -23.21 7.93
CA ILE A 458 11.86 -22.48 6.77
C ILE A 458 10.70 -21.76 6.10
N ASP A 459 10.90 -20.46 5.82
CA ASP A 459 10.03 -19.63 4.99
C ASP A 459 10.79 -19.16 3.75
N ALA A 460 10.21 -19.36 2.56
CA ALA A 460 10.88 -19.04 1.29
C ALA A 460 11.30 -17.56 1.17
N PRO A 461 10.45 -16.56 1.48
CA PRO A 461 10.87 -15.16 1.50
C PRO A 461 12.05 -14.87 2.43
N ALA A 462 12.12 -15.51 3.60
CA ALA A 462 13.24 -15.33 4.54
C ALA A 462 14.55 -15.89 3.97
N VAL A 463 14.49 -17.05 3.31
CA VAL A 463 15.65 -17.64 2.61
C VAL A 463 16.08 -16.77 1.45
N GLN A 464 15.14 -16.25 0.68
CA GLN A 464 15.44 -15.36 -0.45
C GLN A 464 16.16 -14.07 0.00
N GLU A 465 15.70 -13.42 1.08
CA GLU A 465 16.39 -12.24 1.65
C GLU A 465 17.83 -12.59 2.07
N TYR A 466 18.03 -13.78 2.63
CA TYR A 466 19.34 -14.26 3.04
C TYR A 466 20.28 -14.45 1.84
N GLN A 467 19.80 -15.14 0.81
CA GLN A 467 20.56 -15.38 -0.43
C GLN A 467 20.88 -14.07 -1.18
N MET A 468 19.91 -13.14 -1.27
CA MET A 468 20.13 -11.82 -1.88
C MET A 468 21.19 -10.99 -1.14
N SER A 469 21.41 -11.26 0.15
CA SER A 469 22.45 -10.63 0.96
C SER A 469 23.85 -11.25 0.76
N GLY A 470 23.97 -12.26 -0.13
CA GLY A 470 25.24 -12.94 -0.42
C GLY A 470 25.73 -13.85 0.71
N LEU A 471 24.85 -14.27 1.61
CA LEU A 471 25.19 -15.13 2.72
C LEU A 471 24.93 -16.60 2.35
N ASP A 472 25.82 -17.48 2.80
CA ASP A 472 25.66 -18.91 2.66
C ASP A 472 24.54 -19.44 3.57
N PHE A 473 23.87 -20.48 3.13
CA PHE A 473 22.78 -21.09 3.90
C PHE A 473 23.33 -21.63 5.23
N PRO A 474 22.74 -21.30 6.40
CA PRO A 474 23.34 -21.62 7.67
C PRO A 474 23.42 -23.12 7.97
N ALA A 475 24.56 -23.59 8.39
CA ALA A 475 24.80 -25.01 8.72
C ALA A 475 23.79 -25.55 9.75
N ARG A 476 23.37 -24.73 10.73
CA ARG A 476 22.34 -25.12 11.71
C ARG A 476 20.98 -25.38 11.08
N THR A 477 20.61 -24.64 10.04
CA THR A 477 19.35 -24.88 9.31
C THR A 477 19.46 -26.18 8.51
N GLU A 478 20.59 -26.43 7.83
CA GLU A 478 20.83 -27.70 7.13
C GLU A 478 20.78 -28.89 8.09
N GLU A 479 21.42 -28.78 9.25
CA GLU A 479 21.41 -29.82 10.26
C GLU A 479 19.97 -30.06 10.77
N ALA A 480 19.19 -29.01 11.03
CA ALA A 480 17.79 -29.15 11.44
C ALA A 480 16.94 -29.85 10.38
N VAL A 481 17.13 -29.54 9.09
CA VAL A 481 16.45 -30.26 7.99
C VAL A 481 16.85 -31.72 7.92
N ARG A 482 18.15 -32.04 8.05
CA ARG A 482 18.65 -33.40 8.03
C ARG A 482 18.12 -34.26 9.21
N ARG A 483 17.92 -33.62 10.37
CA ARG A 483 17.36 -34.32 11.55
C ARG A 483 15.85 -34.54 11.45
N CYS A 484 15.13 -33.79 10.64
CA CYS A 484 13.70 -33.94 10.39
C CYS A 484 13.42 -34.99 9.28
N ALA A 485 14.43 -35.39 8.51
CA ALA A 485 14.34 -36.42 7.49
C ALA A 485 14.57 -37.80 8.10
#